data_20f6b5e3a929d23a04190da1f0c49e75
#
_entry.id   20f6b5e3a929d23a04190da1f0c49e75
#
_cell.length_a   1.000
_cell.length_b   1.000
_cell.length_c   1.000
_cell.angle_alpha   90.00
_cell.angle_beta   90.00
_cell.angle_gamma   90.00
#
_symmetry.space_group_name_H-M   'P 1'
#
loop_
_entity.id
_entity.type
_entity.pdbx_description
1 polymer ?
#
loop_
_entity_poly.entity_id
_entity_poly.type
_entity_poly.pdbx_seq_one_letter_code
_entity_poly.pdbx_strand_id
1 'polypeptide(L)'
;MRQRDITTQFGALTLVEEDDHIVQLNWGASGRADASPVLDAACAQLTAYDAGTLQAFDVPMRVQGGALQQAVCTAMRDIPFGETLTYGDIARALGVSAQAVGQACGRNPIPIMIPCHRVMGAKGLTGFSGAV
;
A
#
# COMPACT_ATOMS: atom_id res chain seq x y z
N MET A 1 8.56 -17.47 3.73
CA MET A 1 7.43 -16.53 3.49
C MET A 1 6.37 -17.19 2.63
N ARG A 2 5.11 -16.95 2.94
CA ARG A 2 4.00 -17.43 2.13
C ARG A 2 3.63 -16.40 1.08
N GLN A 3 3.27 -16.86 -0.11
CA GLN A 3 2.88 -15.99 -1.21
C GLN A 3 1.61 -16.50 -1.87
N ARG A 4 0.76 -15.58 -2.30
CA ARG A 4 -0.48 -15.93 -2.98
C ARG A 4 -0.81 -14.90 -4.04
N ASP A 5 -1.10 -15.38 -5.24
CA ASP A 5 -1.49 -14.53 -6.36
C ASP A 5 -2.99 -14.21 -6.29
N ILE A 6 -3.33 -13.03 -6.76
CA ILE A 6 -4.71 -12.58 -6.93
C ILE A 6 -4.82 -11.79 -8.24
N THR A 7 -5.94 -11.91 -8.92
CA THR A 7 -6.20 -11.13 -10.14
C THR A 7 -7.22 -10.04 -9.84
N THR A 8 -6.88 -8.81 -10.22
CA THR A 8 -7.73 -7.63 -10.06
C THR A 8 -7.88 -6.90 -11.39
N GLN A 9 -8.68 -5.83 -11.43
CA GLN A 9 -8.76 -4.96 -12.60
C GLN A 9 -7.41 -4.33 -12.97
N PHE A 10 -6.48 -4.27 -12.03
CA PHE A 10 -5.10 -3.78 -12.26
C PHE A 10 -4.18 -4.88 -12.80
N GLY A 11 -4.68 -6.10 -12.99
CA GLY A 11 -3.90 -7.26 -13.41
C GLY A 11 -3.57 -8.19 -12.25
N ALA A 12 -2.62 -9.08 -12.48
CA ALA A 12 -2.18 -10.04 -11.47
C ALA A 12 -1.29 -9.36 -10.43
N LEU A 13 -1.50 -9.70 -9.16
CA LEU A 13 -0.73 -9.21 -8.03
C LEU A 13 -0.31 -10.41 -7.18
N THR A 14 0.78 -10.26 -6.44
CA THR A 14 1.24 -11.26 -5.47
C THR A 14 1.30 -10.65 -4.09
N LEU A 15 0.58 -11.25 -3.13
CA LEU A 15 0.67 -10.92 -1.72
C LEU A 15 1.74 -11.77 -1.05
N VAL A 16 2.56 -11.15 -0.21
CA VAL A 16 3.59 -11.84 0.57
C VAL A 16 3.29 -11.68 2.05
N GLU A 17 3.25 -12.80 2.76
CA GLU A 17 2.98 -12.85 4.20
C GLU A 17 4.21 -13.35 4.95
N GLU A 18 4.49 -12.76 6.09
CA GLU A 18 5.52 -13.20 7.03
C GLU A 18 5.03 -12.95 8.45
N ASP A 19 5.10 -13.98 9.30
CA ASP A 19 4.70 -13.88 10.71
C ASP A 19 3.29 -13.31 10.90
N ASP A 20 2.34 -13.79 10.11
CA ASP A 20 0.93 -13.39 10.16
C ASP A 20 0.69 -11.90 9.82
N HIS A 21 1.60 -11.29 9.06
CA HIS A 21 1.45 -9.93 8.54
C HIS A 21 1.68 -9.93 7.04
N ILE A 22 0.92 -9.08 6.33
CA ILE A 22 1.24 -8.78 4.93
C ILE A 22 2.45 -7.85 4.94
N VAL A 23 3.50 -8.23 4.22
CA VAL A 23 4.76 -7.46 4.18
C VAL A 23 5.07 -6.89 2.80
N GLN A 24 4.48 -7.43 1.74
CA GLN A 24 4.64 -6.93 0.37
C GLN A 24 3.40 -7.20 -0.46
N LEU A 25 3.17 -6.34 -1.42
CA LEU A 25 2.25 -6.55 -2.53
C LEU A 25 3.02 -6.21 -3.80
N ASN A 26 3.25 -7.22 -4.63
CA ASN A 26 4.06 -7.09 -5.83
C ASN A 26 3.18 -7.17 -7.08
N TRP A 27 3.54 -6.42 -8.11
CA TRP A 27 2.89 -6.48 -9.41
C TRP A 27 3.34 -7.75 -10.13
N GLY A 28 2.38 -8.44 -10.75
CA GLY A 28 2.64 -9.68 -11.47
C GLY A 28 2.32 -10.91 -10.65
N ALA A 29 2.35 -12.07 -11.30
CA ALA A 29 2.04 -13.35 -10.69
C ALA A 29 3.33 -14.07 -10.30
N SER A 30 3.33 -14.70 -9.11
CA SER A 30 4.44 -15.54 -8.64
C SER A 30 4.26 -17.01 -9.02
N GLY A 31 3.05 -17.42 -9.37
CA GLY A 31 2.70 -18.81 -9.57
C GLY A 31 2.40 -19.55 -8.26
N ARG A 32 2.33 -18.85 -7.14
CA ARG A 32 2.10 -19.45 -5.82
C ARG A 32 0.69 -19.22 -5.33
N ALA A 33 0.19 -20.18 -4.58
CA ALA A 33 -1.17 -20.15 -4.04
C ALA A 33 -1.17 -20.64 -2.57
N ASP A 34 -0.24 -20.13 -1.78
CA ASP A 34 -0.17 -20.46 -0.36
C ASP A 34 -1.41 -19.94 0.35
N ALA A 35 -1.85 -20.62 1.39
CA ALA A 35 -3.02 -20.25 2.16
C ALA A 35 -2.64 -19.97 3.61
N SER A 36 -3.22 -18.91 4.17
CA SER A 36 -3.14 -18.61 5.59
C SER A 36 -4.33 -17.72 5.94
N PRO A 37 -4.70 -17.61 7.23
CA PRO A 37 -5.78 -16.71 7.61
C PRO A 37 -5.56 -15.27 7.15
N VAL A 38 -4.32 -14.76 7.24
CA VAL A 38 -3.99 -13.39 6.81
C VAL A 38 -4.07 -13.25 5.30
N LEU A 39 -3.53 -14.21 4.54
CA LEU A 39 -3.61 -14.19 3.07
C LEU A 39 -5.06 -14.31 2.60
N ASP A 40 -5.85 -15.17 3.24
CA ASP A 40 -7.28 -15.32 2.90
C ASP A 40 -8.02 -14.01 3.14
N ALA A 41 -7.81 -13.37 4.29
CA ALA A 41 -8.43 -12.08 4.60
C ALA A 41 -7.99 -10.98 3.63
N ALA A 42 -6.70 -10.92 3.32
CA ALA A 42 -6.17 -9.91 2.40
C ALA A 42 -6.73 -10.09 0.99
N CYS A 43 -6.82 -11.32 0.50
CA CYS A 43 -7.41 -11.60 -0.81
C CYS A 43 -8.89 -11.20 -0.85
N ALA A 44 -9.66 -11.54 0.20
CA ALA A 44 -11.07 -11.18 0.28
C ALA A 44 -11.25 -9.66 0.29
N GLN A 45 -10.42 -8.93 1.04
CA GLN A 45 -10.49 -7.47 1.11
C GLN A 45 -10.05 -6.81 -0.20
N LEU A 46 -9.01 -7.30 -0.86
CA LEU A 46 -8.62 -6.79 -2.16
C LEU A 46 -9.71 -6.99 -3.21
N THR A 47 -10.36 -8.15 -3.20
CA THR A 47 -11.48 -8.43 -4.10
C THR A 47 -12.63 -7.46 -3.84
N ALA A 48 -12.97 -7.22 -2.57
CA ALA A 48 -14.04 -6.30 -2.20
C ALA A 48 -13.67 -4.84 -2.56
N TYR A 49 -12.43 -4.44 -2.35
CA TYR A 49 -11.94 -3.11 -2.72
C TYR A 49 -12.02 -2.92 -4.25
N ASP A 50 -11.59 -3.92 -5.00
CA ASP A 50 -11.62 -3.94 -6.46
C ASP A 50 -13.06 -3.84 -7.00
N ALA A 51 -14.00 -4.45 -6.31
CA ALA A 51 -15.43 -4.40 -6.64
C ALA A 51 -16.14 -3.12 -6.17
N GLY A 52 -15.43 -2.24 -5.44
CA GLY A 52 -16.00 -1.00 -4.93
C GLY A 52 -16.84 -1.15 -3.66
N THR A 53 -16.77 -2.28 -2.97
CA THR A 53 -17.54 -2.55 -1.75
C THR A 53 -16.78 -2.37 -0.46
N LEU A 54 -15.46 -2.14 -0.53
CA LEU A 54 -14.61 -1.92 0.63
C LEU A 54 -13.82 -0.62 0.43
N GLN A 55 -13.72 0.20 1.48
CA GLN A 55 -13.01 1.47 1.42
C GLN A 55 -11.71 1.49 2.23
N ALA A 56 -11.53 0.58 3.16
CA ALA A 56 -10.36 0.50 4.02
C ALA A 56 -9.98 -0.94 4.29
N PHE A 57 -8.67 -1.18 4.46
CA PHE A 57 -8.15 -2.50 4.76
C PHE A 57 -7.87 -2.60 6.25
N ASP A 58 -8.18 -3.76 6.86
CA ASP A 58 -7.94 -3.99 8.28
C ASP A 58 -7.11 -5.24 8.58
N VAL A 59 -6.42 -5.78 7.58
CA VAL A 59 -5.50 -6.90 7.80
C VAL A 59 -4.20 -6.42 8.45
N PRO A 60 -3.54 -7.26 9.26
CA PRO A 60 -2.22 -6.92 9.79
C PRO A 60 -1.22 -6.70 8.68
N MET A 61 -0.53 -5.57 8.73
CA MET A 61 0.54 -5.22 7.78
C MET A 61 1.77 -4.81 8.56
N ARG A 62 2.94 -5.20 8.04
CA ARG A 62 4.22 -4.79 8.61
C ARG A 62 5.08 -4.20 7.50
N VAL A 63 5.46 -2.95 7.66
CA VAL A 63 6.36 -2.27 6.72
C VAL A 63 7.78 -2.50 7.17
N GLN A 64 8.59 -3.09 6.29
CA GLN A 64 10.02 -3.23 6.51
C GLN A 64 10.72 -1.97 6.04
N GLY A 65 11.73 -1.54 6.79
CA GLY A 65 12.47 -0.33 6.47
C GLY A 65 12.71 0.55 7.68
N GLY A 66 13.33 1.70 7.44
CA GLY A 66 13.68 2.65 8.50
C GLY A 66 12.49 3.42 9.05
N ALA A 67 12.76 4.23 10.06
CA ALA A 67 11.73 4.97 10.78
C ALA A 67 10.95 5.92 9.86
N LEU A 68 11.62 6.59 8.92
CA LEU A 68 10.94 7.48 7.97
C LEU A 68 9.99 6.71 7.06
N GLN A 69 10.43 5.57 6.52
CA GLN A 69 9.58 4.73 5.67
C GLN A 69 8.34 4.28 6.41
N GLN A 70 8.48 3.85 7.65
CA GLN A 70 7.35 3.43 8.47
C GLN A 70 6.42 4.58 8.80
N ALA A 71 6.96 5.75 9.14
CA ALA A 71 6.16 6.93 9.47
C ALA A 71 5.35 7.41 8.26
N VAL A 72 5.95 7.43 7.06
CA VAL A 72 5.25 7.83 5.83
C VAL A 72 4.16 6.82 5.49
N CYS A 73 4.43 5.53 5.60
CA CYS A 73 3.41 4.50 5.34
C CYS A 73 2.25 4.60 6.33
N THR A 74 2.51 4.87 7.60
CA THR A 74 1.45 5.08 8.59
C THR A 74 0.61 6.29 8.23
N ALA A 75 1.24 7.41 7.85
CA ALA A 75 0.52 8.60 7.43
C ALA A 75 -0.36 8.34 6.20
N MET A 76 0.13 7.56 5.24
CA MET A 76 -0.67 7.19 4.07
C MET A 76 -1.86 6.30 4.43
N ARG A 77 -1.68 5.35 5.35
CA ARG A 77 -2.79 4.48 5.80
C ARG A 77 -3.91 5.26 6.47
N ASP A 78 -3.58 6.38 7.10
CA ASP A 78 -4.56 7.23 7.79
C ASP A 78 -5.35 8.14 6.84
N ILE A 79 -5.01 8.19 5.54
CA ILE A 79 -5.77 8.99 4.58
C ILE A 79 -7.10 8.28 4.29
N PRO A 80 -8.25 8.90 4.60
CA PRO A 80 -9.55 8.27 4.34
C PRO A 80 -9.81 8.09 2.84
N PHE A 81 -10.63 7.12 2.51
CA PHE A 81 -11.09 6.90 1.14
C PHE A 81 -11.78 8.16 0.61
N GLY A 82 -11.41 8.56 -0.61
CA GLY A 82 -11.96 9.76 -1.24
C GLY A 82 -11.24 11.04 -0.86
N GLU A 83 -10.27 10.98 0.05
CA GLU A 83 -9.46 12.14 0.45
C GLU A 83 -8.03 11.98 -0.06
N THR A 84 -7.32 13.10 -0.14
CA THR A 84 -5.93 13.14 -0.58
C THR A 84 -5.13 14.04 0.34
N LEU A 85 -3.82 13.78 0.43
CA LEU A 85 -2.84 14.69 1.03
C LEU A 85 -1.76 14.97 0.00
N THR A 86 -1.08 16.12 0.15
CA THR A 86 0.12 16.39 -0.63
C THR A 86 1.35 15.84 0.08
N TYR A 87 2.45 15.69 -0.66
CA TYR A 87 3.73 15.36 -0.05
C TYR A 87 4.12 16.39 1.01
N GLY A 88 3.81 17.67 0.74
CA GLY A 88 4.07 18.76 1.68
C GLY A 88 3.27 18.64 2.97
N ASP A 89 2.01 18.18 2.90
CA ASP A 89 1.18 17.96 4.08
C ASP A 89 1.81 16.94 5.01
N ILE A 90 2.22 15.80 4.46
CA ILE A 90 2.87 14.74 5.23
C ILE A 90 4.23 15.21 5.76
N ALA A 91 4.99 15.92 4.92
CA ALA A 91 6.31 16.45 5.31
C ALA A 91 6.20 17.39 6.51
N ARG A 92 5.22 18.27 6.53
CA ARG A 92 4.98 19.18 7.66
C ARG A 92 4.61 18.41 8.93
N ALA A 93 3.77 17.40 8.79
CA ALA A 93 3.35 16.59 9.94
C ALA A 93 4.51 15.80 10.55
N LEU A 94 5.46 15.35 9.72
CA LEU A 94 6.58 14.53 10.17
C LEU A 94 7.87 15.32 10.41
N GLY A 95 7.89 16.59 10.05
CA GLY A 95 9.09 17.42 10.21
C GLY A 95 10.23 17.06 9.26
N VAL A 96 9.91 16.65 8.04
CA VAL A 96 10.89 16.24 7.01
C VAL A 96 10.61 16.99 5.71
N SER A 97 11.45 16.80 4.69
CA SER A 97 11.24 17.43 3.39
C SER A 97 10.17 16.70 2.57
N ALA A 98 9.50 17.42 1.67
CA ALA A 98 8.55 16.83 0.75
C ALA A 98 9.24 15.83 -0.19
N GLN A 99 10.49 16.07 -0.57
CA GLN A 99 11.27 15.14 -1.38
C GLN A 99 11.49 13.81 -0.67
N ALA A 100 11.80 13.83 0.63
CA ALA A 100 11.96 12.60 1.41
C ALA A 100 10.64 11.82 1.49
N VAL A 101 9.51 12.51 1.64
CA VAL A 101 8.18 11.88 1.61
C VAL A 101 7.93 11.24 0.25
N GLY A 102 8.21 11.95 -0.84
CA GLY A 102 8.03 11.42 -2.19
C GLY A 102 8.85 10.15 -2.44
N GLN A 103 10.10 10.13 -1.97
CA GLN A 103 10.95 8.94 -2.08
C GLN A 103 10.40 7.76 -1.26
N ALA A 104 9.91 8.03 -0.06
CA ALA A 104 9.32 6.99 0.78
C ALA A 104 8.02 6.44 0.16
N CYS A 105 7.19 7.30 -0.42
CA CYS A 105 5.99 6.87 -1.16
C CYS A 105 6.37 5.97 -2.34
N GLY A 106 7.44 6.31 -3.07
CA GLY A 106 7.92 5.50 -4.19
C GLY A 106 8.46 4.13 -3.77
N ARG A 107 8.79 3.95 -2.51
CA ARG A 107 9.29 2.68 -1.95
C ARG A 107 8.22 1.94 -1.15
N ASN A 108 6.96 2.32 -1.26
CA ASN A 108 5.86 1.66 -0.56
C ASN A 108 5.85 0.16 -0.89
N PRO A 109 6.06 -0.74 0.08
CA PRO A 109 6.13 -2.17 -0.19
C PRO A 109 4.77 -2.83 -0.36
N ILE A 110 3.67 -2.15 0.02
CA ILE A 110 2.31 -2.70 -0.01
C ILE A 110 1.38 -1.70 -0.71
N PRO A 111 1.62 -1.41 -2.01
CA PRO A 111 0.76 -0.46 -2.72
C PRO A 111 -0.69 -0.93 -2.73
N ILE A 112 -1.63 -0.04 -2.98
CA ILE A 112 -3.07 -0.24 -2.93
C ILE A 112 -3.56 -0.35 -1.47
N MET A 113 -3.06 -1.29 -0.70
CA MET A 113 -3.47 -1.47 0.71
C MET A 113 -2.91 -0.34 1.59
N ILE A 114 -1.68 0.12 1.31
CA ILE A 114 -1.16 1.38 1.82
C ILE A 114 -1.30 2.40 0.68
N PRO A 115 -2.22 3.36 0.80
CA PRO A 115 -2.71 4.09 -0.37
C PRO A 115 -1.79 5.22 -0.82
N CYS A 116 -0.65 4.90 -1.41
CA CYS A 116 0.24 5.92 -1.98
C CYS A 116 -0.44 6.69 -3.13
N HIS A 117 -1.47 6.13 -3.75
CA HIS A 117 -2.27 6.81 -4.78
C HIS A 117 -3.13 7.96 -4.22
N ARG A 118 -3.22 8.11 -2.89
CA ARG A 118 -3.92 9.24 -2.23
C ARG A 118 -2.97 10.38 -1.88
N VAL A 119 -1.69 10.27 -2.23
CA VAL A 119 -0.71 11.33 -2.01
C VAL A 119 -0.38 12.00 -3.33
N MET A 120 -0.44 13.33 -3.34
CA MET A 120 -0.30 14.11 -4.56
C MET A 120 0.87 15.09 -4.45
N GLY A 121 1.50 15.39 -5.59
CA GLY A 121 2.41 16.52 -5.67
C GLY A 121 1.66 17.84 -5.70
N ALA A 122 2.39 18.95 -5.58
CA ALA A 122 1.79 20.29 -5.59
C ALA A 122 1.05 20.61 -6.90
N LYS A 123 1.38 19.92 -8.00
CA LYS A 123 0.78 20.10 -9.33
C LYS A 123 -0.09 18.93 -9.76
N GLY A 124 -0.55 18.11 -8.80
CA GLY A 124 -1.40 16.97 -9.10
C GLY A 124 -0.71 15.63 -8.85
N LEU A 125 -1.20 14.59 -9.50
CA LEU A 125 -0.73 13.22 -9.29
C LEU A 125 0.64 13.00 -9.94
N THR A 126 1.70 13.15 -9.13
CA THR A 126 3.07 12.96 -9.61
C THR A 126 3.87 12.17 -8.56
N GLY A 127 4.86 11.43 -9.03
CA GLY A 127 5.89 10.84 -8.19
C GLY A 127 5.49 9.63 -7.37
N PHE A 128 4.27 9.09 -7.52
CA PHE A 128 3.91 7.87 -6.82
C PHE A 128 4.17 6.64 -7.67
N SER A 129 4.46 5.53 -7.01
CA SER A 129 4.67 4.24 -7.65
C SER A 129 3.34 3.50 -7.80
N GLY A 130 3.32 2.53 -8.70
CA GLY A 130 2.09 1.80 -8.95
C GLY A 130 1.16 2.63 -9.81
N ALA A 131 1.24 2.46 -11.08
CA ALA A 131 0.43 3.21 -12.03
C ALA A 131 -1.05 2.98 -11.79
N VAL A 132 -1.80 3.98 -11.95
CA VAL A 132 -3.24 3.95 -11.87
C VAL A 132 -3.82 4.24 -13.22
#